data_11d537cc6588f8b60a533ed655efa221
#
_entry.id   11d537cc6588f8b60a533ed655efa221
#
_cell.length_a   1.000
_cell.length_b   1.000
_cell.length_c   1.000
_cell.angle_alpha   90.00
_cell.angle_beta   90.00
_cell.angle_gamma   90.00
#
_symmetry.space_group_name_H-M   'P 1'
#
loop_
_entity.id
_entity.type
_entity.pdbx_description
1 polymer ?
#
loop_
_entity_poly.entity_id
_entity_poly.type
_entity_poly.pdbx_seq_one_letter_code
_entity_poly.pdbx_strand_id
1 'polypeptide(L)'
;MLFLQLPLLLVLLPGGDSEEGFQEPISFQIIWISSFYNRSWEEEVCSAWLGELQTHRREGKSDIVIYRQPWSKGNFSREDLMESEHILRMFFVRFVQAFFNHASQWKLEYPFDVQIAGGCDLYHGETSVGFVRIAYQGSDFASFQKNSWLPSPKGGTRAQLVCKLFNLYQGTLEIIHKLLSDTCPRFVLGLLDAGKADLQRQVRPEAWLSSGPNPSPGHLMLVCHVSGFYPKPIWVMWMRGEQEQPGTQQGDILPHADGTWYLRVTLDVAAGEASGLSCRVKHSSLGDQDIILYWGEKELGMEGDGPQAGGSGDGDRITRQNGGVSGRKPHTRRDRRRECWIQEGEE
;
A
#
# COMPACT_ATOMS: atom_id res chain seq x y z
N MET A 1 -2.67 -66.49 39.15
CA MET A 1 -2.28 -65.10 39.02
C MET A 1 -1.41 -64.98 37.79
N LEU A 2 -1.97 -64.72 36.63
CA LEU A 2 -1.25 -64.52 35.35
C LEU A 2 -1.27 -63.00 35.04
N PHE A 3 -0.11 -62.39 35.06
CA PHE A 3 0.08 -61.04 34.54
C PHE A 3 0.26 -61.13 33.04
N LEU A 4 -0.76 -60.66 32.29
CA LEU A 4 -0.66 -60.38 30.85
C LEU A 4 0.04 -59.00 30.71
N GLN A 5 1.28 -59.01 30.21
CA GLN A 5 1.93 -57.82 29.69
C GLN A 5 1.42 -57.58 28.28
N LEU A 6 0.68 -56.48 28.08
CA LEU A 6 0.37 -55.92 26.72
C LEU A 6 1.61 -55.13 26.25
N PRO A 7 2.13 -55.37 25.05
CA PRO A 7 3.13 -54.50 24.45
C PRO A 7 2.49 -53.21 24.00
N LEU A 8 3.04 -52.08 24.47
CA LEU A 8 2.71 -50.72 24.05
C LEU A 8 3.16 -50.55 22.59
N LEU A 9 2.22 -50.61 21.67
CA LEU A 9 2.46 -50.29 20.27
C LEU A 9 2.57 -48.77 20.16
N LEU A 10 3.79 -48.25 20.09
CA LEU A 10 4.09 -46.88 19.76
C LEU A 10 3.81 -46.70 18.27
N VAL A 11 2.63 -46.20 17.92
CA VAL A 11 2.32 -45.74 16.56
C VAL A 11 3.05 -44.43 16.39
N LEU A 12 4.18 -44.48 15.69
CA LEU A 12 4.82 -43.30 15.12
C LEU A 12 3.88 -42.71 14.07
N LEU A 13 3.09 -41.73 14.47
CA LEU A 13 2.42 -40.84 13.51
C LEU A 13 3.51 -40.00 12.85
N PRO A 14 3.57 -39.92 11.52
CA PRO A 14 4.43 -38.94 10.87
C PRO A 14 3.91 -37.55 11.26
N GLY A 15 4.74 -36.81 11.99
CA GLY A 15 4.54 -35.40 12.25
C GLY A 15 4.58 -34.65 10.92
N GLY A 16 3.44 -34.42 10.36
CA GLY A 16 3.25 -33.38 9.36
C GLY A 16 3.00 -32.10 10.12
N ASP A 17 4.06 -31.36 10.43
CA ASP A 17 3.96 -29.94 10.73
C ASP A 17 3.57 -29.22 9.43
N SER A 18 2.30 -29.29 9.09
CA SER A 18 1.70 -28.25 8.30
C SER A 18 1.52 -27.06 9.24
N GLU A 19 2.51 -26.17 9.31
CA GLU A 19 2.25 -24.78 9.63
C GLU A 19 1.18 -24.32 8.62
N GLU A 20 -0.09 -24.41 9.00
CA GLU A 20 -1.14 -23.58 8.44
C GLU A 20 -0.76 -22.14 8.83
N GLY A 21 0.17 -21.56 8.09
CA GLY A 21 0.46 -20.15 8.17
C GLY A 21 -0.86 -19.43 7.97
N PHE A 22 -1.31 -18.68 8.96
CA PHE A 22 -2.40 -17.74 8.84
C PHE A 22 -2.09 -16.83 7.67
N GLN A 23 -2.55 -17.19 6.47
CA GLN A 23 -2.48 -16.29 5.34
C GLN A 23 -3.39 -15.12 5.65
N GLU A 24 -2.83 -13.92 5.65
CA GLU A 24 -3.59 -12.69 5.84
C GLU A 24 -4.73 -12.62 4.80
N PRO A 25 -5.92 -12.14 5.21
CA PRO A 25 -7.04 -12.01 4.30
C PRO A 25 -6.72 -11.01 3.18
N ILE A 26 -7.29 -11.25 2.00
CA ILE A 26 -7.25 -10.26 0.92
C ILE A 26 -8.29 -9.19 1.24
N SER A 27 -7.81 -7.97 1.51
CA SER A 27 -8.66 -6.85 1.90
C SER A 27 -8.94 -5.93 0.71
N PHE A 28 -10.21 -5.60 0.49
CA PHE A 28 -10.62 -4.51 -0.37
C PHE A 28 -11.29 -3.42 0.46
N GLN A 29 -10.84 -2.18 0.29
CA GLN A 29 -11.40 -1.07 1.04
C GLN A 29 -11.54 0.19 0.19
N ILE A 30 -12.63 0.91 0.42
CA ILE A 30 -12.85 2.26 -0.07
C ILE A 30 -12.57 3.20 1.10
N ILE A 31 -11.68 4.18 0.90
CA ILE A 31 -11.36 5.21 1.87
C ILE A 31 -11.92 6.52 1.36
N TRP A 32 -12.77 7.14 2.17
CA TRP A 32 -13.36 8.44 1.92
C TRP A 32 -12.97 9.41 3.05
N ILE A 33 -12.47 10.57 2.67
CA ILE A 33 -12.10 11.62 3.61
C ILE A 33 -12.87 12.88 3.24
N SER A 34 -13.60 13.45 4.21
CA SER A 34 -14.26 14.74 4.07
C SER A 34 -13.70 15.72 5.09
N SER A 35 -13.15 16.82 4.61
CA SER A 35 -12.62 17.92 5.42
C SER A 35 -13.63 19.07 5.43
N PHE A 36 -14.23 19.33 6.58
CA PHE A 36 -15.26 20.37 6.77
C PHE A 36 -14.60 21.63 7.32
N TYR A 37 -14.41 22.64 6.49
CA TYR A 37 -13.76 23.90 6.88
C TYR A 37 -14.70 24.86 7.57
N ASN A 38 -15.98 24.89 7.15
CA ASN A 38 -17.04 25.69 7.73
C ASN A 38 -18.42 25.10 7.38
N ARG A 39 -19.50 25.82 7.70
CA ARG A 39 -20.88 25.34 7.48
C ARG A 39 -21.31 25.22 6.00
N SER A 40 -20.51 25.70 5.07
CA SER A 40 -20.85 25.73 3.65
C SER A 40 -19.77 25.19 2.74
N TRP A 41 -18.58 24.88 3.26
CA TRP A 41 -17.45 24.42 2.45
C TRP A 41 -16.81 23.18 3.04
N GLU A 42 -16.67 22.19 2.18
CA GLU A 42 -15.97 20.91 2.44
C GLU A 42 -15.11 20.54 1.24
N GLU A 43 -14.17 19.66 1.47
CA GLU A 43 -13.36 19.00 0.45
C GLU A 43 -13.41 17.49 0.65
N GLU A 44 -13.45 16.74 -0.46
CA GLU A 44 -13.54 15.29 -0.45
C GLU A 44 -12.41 14.64 -1.23
N VAL A 45 -11.89 13.56 -0.68
CA VAL A 45 -10.96 12.64 -1.36
C VAL A 45 -11.46 11.22 -1.21
N CYS A 46 -11.50 10.46 -2.31
CA CYS A 46 -11.94 9.08 -2.30
C CYS A 46 -10.96 8.21 -3.08
N SER A 47 -10.61 7.07 -2.50
CA SER A 47 -9.75 6.05 -3.12
C SER A 47 -10.22 4.65 -2.75
N ALA A 48 -9.93 3.66 -3.63
CA ALA A 48 -10.17 2.26 -3.31
C ALA A 48 -8.90 1.44 -3.52
N TRP A 49 -8.73 0.42 -2.70
CA TRP A 49 -7.50 -0.34 -2.56
C TRP A 49 -7.79 -1.84 -2.48
N LEU A 50 -7.02 -2.63 -3.19
CA LEU A 50 -6.95 -4.08 -3.03
C LEU A 50 -5.61 -4.41 -2.36
N GLY A 51 -5.65 -4.74 -1.06
CA GLY A 51 -4.44 -4.75 -0.24
C GLY A 51 -3.75 -3.39 -0.27
N GLU A 52 -2.50 -3.35 -0.73
CA GLU A 52 -1.72 -2.11 -0.85
C GLU A 52 -1.76 -1.49 -2.26
N LEU A 53 -2.51 -2.10 -3.19
CA LEU A 53 -2.59 -1.63 -4.58
C LEU A 53 -3.81 -0.75 -4.78
N GLN A 54 -3.59 0.50 -5.15
CA GLN A 54 -4.68 1.42 -5.48
C GLN A 54 -5.36 1.00 -6.78
N THR A 55 -6.65 0.70 -6.70
CA THR A 55 -7.47 0.28 -7.84
C THR A 55 -8.32 1.42 -8.42
N HIS A 56 -8.81 2.32 -7.55
CA HIS A 56 -9.67 3.42 -7.96
C HIS A 56 -9.30 4.71 -7.24
N ARG A 57 -9.61 5.83 -7.89
CA ARG A 57 -9.50 7.16 -7.32
C ARG A 57 -10.63 8.04 -7.85
N ARG A 58 -11.12 8.96 -7.02
CA ARG A 58 -12.01 10.05 -7.40
C ARG A 58 -11.38 11.36 -6.96
N GLU A 59 -11.36 12.35 -7.84
CA GLU A 59 -10.79 13.67 -7.54
C GLU A 59 -11.90 14.69 -7.29
N GLY A 60 -11.86 15.29 -6.10
CA GLY A 60 -12.79 16.33 -5.69
C GLY A 60 -14.26 15.89 -5.77
N LYS A 61 -15.14 16.83 -6.10
CA LYS A 61 -16.58 16.59 -6.31
C LYS A 61 -16.91 16.02 -7.69
N SER A 62 -15.91 15.66 -8.48
CA SER A 62 -16.11 15.01 -9.78
C SER A 62 -16.80 13.66 -9.59
N ASP A 63 -17.79 13.38 -10.43
CA ASP A 63 -18.46 12.07 -10.48
C ASP A 63 -17.64 11.02 -11.23
N ILE A 64 -16.44 11.38 -11.70
CA ILE A 64 -15.60 10.51 -12.52
C ILE A 64 -14.72 9.64 -11.63
N VAL A 65 -14.92 8.33 -11.74
CA VAL A 65 -14.04 7.33 -11.15
C VAL A 65 -12.88 7.07 -12.10
N ILE A 66 -11.66 7.23 -11.61
CA ILE A 66 -10.42 6.95 -12.33
C ILE A 66 -9.97 5.54 -11.95
N TYR A 67 -9.96 4.63 -12.93
CA TYR A 67 -9.45 3.27 -12.79
C TYR A 67 -7.92 3.31 -12.87
N ARG A 68 -7.24 2.81 -11.82
CA ARG A 68 -5.79 2.88 -11.70
C ARG A 68 -5.08 1.69 -12.34
N GLN A 69 -5.78 0.56 -12.46
CA GLN A 69 -5.28 -0.66 -13.09
C GLN A 69 -6.16 -1.02 -14.29
N PRO A 70 -5.63 -1.65 -15.34
CA PRO A 70 -6.42 -2.09 -16.49
C PRO A 70 -7.59 -3.01 -16.11
N TRP A 71 -7.42 -3.77 -15.03
CA TRP A 71 -8.38 -4.73 -14.49
C TRP A 71 -9.24 -4.20 -13.32
N SER A 72 -9.17 -2.90 -13.00
CA SER A 72 -9.90 -2.31 -11.86
C SER A 72 -11.43 -2.44 -11.95
N LYS A 73 -11.98 -2.77 -13.11
CA LYS A 73 -13.43 -3.03 -13.28
C LYS A 73 -13.83 -4.43 -12.82
N GLY A 74 -12.86 -5.34 -12.61
CA GLY A 74 -13.13 -6.74 -12.34
C GLY A 74 -13.94 -7.38 -13.46
N ASN A 75 -14.82 -8.30 -13.08
CA ASN A 75 -15.73 -9.00 -13.99
C ASN A 75 -17.16 -8.40 -13.97
N PHE A 76 -17.33 -7.22 -13.40
CA PHE A 76 -18.64 -6.57 -13.34
C PHE A 76 -19.04 -6.04 -14.72
N SER A 77 -20.32 -6.21 -15.04
CA SER A 77 -20.91 -5.56 -16.20
C SER A 77 -20.87 -4.03 -16.05
N ARG A 78 -21.06 -3.32 -17.15
CA ARG A 78 -21.15 -1.85 -17.11
C ARG A 78 -22.31 -1.38 -16.23
N GLU A 79 -23.42 -2.11 -16.29
CA GLU A 79 -24.64 -1.87 -15.53
C GLU A 79 -24.40 -2.06 -14.02
N ASP A 80 -23.77 -3.16 -13.62
CA ASP A 80 -23.42 -3.44 -12.20
C ASP A 80 -22.49 -2.38 -11.63
N LEU A 81 -21.49 -1.93 -12.41
CA LEU A 81 -20.57 -0.87 -11.99
C LEU A 81 -21.31 0.46 -11.80
N MET A 82 -22.16 0.85 -12.76
CA MET A 82 -22.93 2.09 -12.67
C MET A 82 -23.90 2.07 -11.48
N GLU A 83 -24.57 0.95 -11.22
CA GLU A 83 -25.45 0.80 -10.06
C GLU A 83 -24.67 0.91 -8.74
N SER A 84 -23.55 0.19 -8.62
CA SER A 84 -22.70 0.23 -7.43
C SER A 84 -22.12 1.62 -7.17
N GLU A 85 -21.61 2.29 -8.20
CA GLU A 85 -21.10 3.66 -8.12
C GLU A 85 -22.20 4.63 -7.72
N HIS A 86 -23.41 4.50 -8.27
CA HIS A 86 -24.56 5.33 -7.91
C HIS A 86 -24.96 5.17 -6.44
N ILE A 87 -25.05 3.93 -5.95
CA ILE A 87 -25.39 3.64 -4.56
C ILE A 87 -24.33 4.23 -3.62
N LEU A 88 -23.05 4.02 -3.88
CA LEU A 88 -21.95 4.56 -3.08
C LEU A 88 -21.98 6.09 -3.07
N ARG A 89 -22.17 6.72 -4.24
CA ARG A 89 -22.29 8.18 -4.34
C ARG A 89 -23.44 8.71 -3.50
N MET A 90 -24.64 8.14 -3.62
CA MET A 90 -25.80 8.56 -2.84
C MET A 90 -25.59 8.38 -1.34
N PHE A 91 -24.91 7.32 -0.95
CA PHE A 91 -24.53 7.12 0.45
C PHE A 91 -23.64 8.26 0.96
N PHE A 92 -22.56 8.59 0.24
CA PHE A 92 -21.63 9.63 0.68
C PHE A 92 -22.23 11.03 0.65
N VAL A 93 -23.00 11.39 -0.39
CA VAL A 93 -23.72 12.68 -0.42
C VAL A 93 -24.63 12.84 0.79
N ARG A 94 -25.41 11.81 1.12
CA ARG A 94 -26.30 11.86 2.30
C ARG A 94 -25.54 11.90 3.61
N PHE A 95 -24.40 11.19 3.66
CA PHE A 95 -23.52 11.19 4.82
C PHE A 95 -22.96 12.59 5.09
N VAL A 96 -22.35 13.22 4.09
CA VAL A 96 -21.85 14.59 4.19
C VAL A 96 -22.97 15.57 4.58
N GLN A 97 -24.13 15.46 3.95
CA GLN A 97 -25.27 16.31 4.26
C GLN A 97 -25.74 16.14 5.73
N ALA A 98 -25.67 14.92 6.27
CA ALA A 98 -26.00 14.68 7.67
C ALA A 98 -25.03 15.41 8.61
N PHE A 99 -23.71 15.41 8.29
CA PHE A 99 -22.74 16.15 9.08
C PHE A 99 -22.97 17.66 9.03
N PHE A 100 -23.27 18.25 7.87
CA PHE A 100 -23.61 19.67 7.78
C PHE A 100 -24.86 20.01 8.59
N ASN A 101 -25.92 19.23 8.43
CA ASN A 101 -27.22 19.52 9.06
C ASN A 101 -27.18 19.38 10.59
N HIS A 102 -26.35 18.49 11.10
CA HIS A 102 -26.37 18.12 12.53
C HIS A 102 -25.08 18.48 13.28
N ALA A 103 -24.09 19.12 12.65
CA ALA A 103 -22.80 19.46 13.27
C ALA A 103 -22.96 20.15 14.62
N SER A 104 -23.86 21.14 14.71
CA SER A 104 -24.12 21.86 15.97
C SER A 104 -24.78 20.98 17.04
N GLN A 105 -25.75 20.12 16.65
CA GLN A 105 -26.41 19.18 17.57
C GLN A 105 -25.42 18.13 18.09
N TRP A 106 -24.49 17.69 17.27
CA TRP A 106 -23.45 16.73 17.64
C TRP A 106 -22.24 17.38 18.31
N LYS A 107 -22.26 18.71 18.46
CA LYS A 107 -21.17 19.51 19.05
C LYS A 107 -19.85 19.31 18.32
N LEU A 108 -19.90 19.26 16.99
CA LEU A 108 -18.71 19.23 16.13
C LEU A 108 -18.22 20.65 15.90
N GLU A 109 -16.93 20.87 16.04
CA GLU A 109 -16.30 22.18 15.95
C GLU A 109 -15.49 22.29 14.66
N TYR A 110 -15.83 23.27 13.79
CA TYR A 110 -15.10 23.54 12.56
C TYR A 110 -13.72 24.16 12.83
N PRO A 111 -12.66 23.82 12.03
CA PRO A 111 -12.67 22.78 11.02
C PRO A 111 -12.56 21.37 11.62
N PHE A 112 -13.10 20.37 10.92
CA PHE A 112 -12.95 18.97 11.34
C PHE A 112 -12.90 18.03 10.14
N ASP A 113 -12.26 16.87 10.35
CA ASP A 113 -12.15 15.80 9.36
C ASP A 113 -12.97 14.57 9.77
N VAL A 114 -13.63 13.98 8.78
CA VAL A 114 -14.31 12.68 8.92
C VAL A 114 -13.74 11.73 7.89
N GLN A 115 -13.32 10.56 8.33
CA GLN A 115 -12.80 9.49 7.49
C GLN A 115 -13.73 8.29 7.56
N ILE A 116 -14.00 7.68 6.41
CA ILE A 116 -14.73 6.42 6.32
C ILE A 116 -13.85 5.42 5.60
N ALA A 117 -13.70 4.23 6.19
CA ALA A 117 -13.12 3.08 5.53
C ALA A 117 -14.17 1.97 5.51
N GLY A 118 -14.55 1.51 4.33
CA GLY A 118 -15.55 0.43 4.18
C GLY A 118 -15.16 -0.54 3.09
N GLY A 119 -15.43 -1.82 3.30
CA GLY A 119 -15.05 -2.87 2.39
C GLY A 119 -15.23 -4.26 2.96
N CYS A 120 -14.47 -5.21 2.47
CA CYS A 120 -14.52 -6.60 2.92
C CYS A 120 -13.14 -7.26 2.88
N ASP A 121 -12.93 -8.16 3.83
CA ASP A 121 -11.78 -9.04 3.95
C ASP A 121 -12.19 -10.44 3.48
N LEU A 122 -11.51 -10.99 2.47
CA LEU A 122 -11.69 -12.35 1.99
C LEU A 122 -10.68 -13.26 2.65
N TYR A 123 -11.19 -14.28 3.33
CA TYR A 123 -10.42 -15.36 3.92
C TYR A 123 -10.41 -16.60 3.01
N HIS A 124 -9.49 -17.52 3.23
CA HIS A 124 -9.51 -18.82 2.56
C HIS A 124 -10.85 -19.53 2.77
N GLY A 125 -11.38 -20.18 1.71
CA GLY A 125 -12.65 -20.89 1.76
C GLY A 125 -13.88 -20.01 1.53
N GLU A 126 -13.74 -18.90 0.80
CA GLU A 126 -14.82 -17.99 0.38
C GLU A 126 -15.57 -17.28 1.52
N THR A 127 -15.04 -17.34 2.73
CA THR A 127 -15.61 -16.56 3.84
C THR A 127 -15.20 -15.10 3.72
N SER A 128 -16.16 -14.18 3.76
CA SER A 128 -15.88 -12.75 3.75
C SER A 128 -16.43 -12.07 4.99
N VAL A 129 -15.71 -11.05 5.46
CA VAL A 129 -16.10 -10.19 6.57
C VAL A 129 -16.18 -8.76 6.10
N GLY A 130 -17.39 -8.22 5.99
CA GLY A 130 -17.61 -6.82 5.65
C GLY A 130 -17.37 -5.90 6.84
N PHE A 131 -16.87 -4.71 6.59
CA PHE A 131 -16.64 -3.68 7.62
C PHE A 131 -16.95 -2.28 7.10
N VAL A 132 -17.43 -1.41 8.00
CA VAL A 132 -17.38 0.05 7.83
C VAL A 132 -16.93 0.67 9.14
N ARG A 133 -15.94 1.55 9.06
CA ARG A 133 -15.38 2.29 10.19
C ARG A 133 -15.41 3.78 9.89
N ILE A 134 -15.73 4.57 10.89
CA ILE A 134 -15.72 6.04 10.82
C ILE A 134 -14.72 6.53 11.85
N ALA A 135 -13.86 7.45 11.44
CA ALA A 135 -13.00 8.22 12.32
C ALA A 135 -13.40 9.71 12.27
N TYR A 136 -13.32 10.37 13.41
CA TYR A 136 -13.48 11.81 13.57
C TYR A 136 -12.18 12.39 14.11
N GLN A 137 -11.61 13.39 13.44
CA GLN A 137 -10.32 13.98 13.79
C GLN A 137 -9.22 12.91 14.02
N GLY A 138 -9.16 11.92 13.15
CA GLY A 138 -8.17 10.83 13.20
C GLY A 138 -8.40 9.78 14.31
N SER A 139 -9.45 9.91 15.12
CA SER A 139 -9.77 8.95 16.18
C SER A 139 -10.99 8.10 15.85
N ASP A 140 -10.98 6.82 16.27
CA ASP A 140 -12.11 5.92 16.09
C ASP A 140 -13.39 6.54 16.62
N PHE A 141 -14.44 6.57 15.80
CA PHE A 141 -15.68 7.24 16.11
C PHE A 141 -16.88 6.30 16.12
N ALA A 142 -17.08 5.53 15.07
CA ALA A 142 -18.18 4.56 14.94
C ALA A 142 -17.80 3.41 14.00
N SER A 143 -18.50 2.27 14.14
CA SER A 143 -18.38 1.14 13.22
C SER A 143 -19.76 0.53 12.92
N PHE A 144 -19.88 -0.07 11.74
CA PHE A 144 -21.05 -0.82 11.33
C PHE A 144 -20.86 -2.30 11.64
N GLN A 145 -21.73 -2.87 12.48
CA GLN A 145 -21.66 -4.26 12.90
C GLN A 145 -23.07 -4.84 13.07
N LYS A 146 -23.29 -6.07 12.64
CA LYS A 146 -24.57 -6.77 12.82
C LYS A 146 -25.79 -5.92 12.40
N ASN A 147 -25.69 -5.28 11.21
CA ASN A 147 -26.72 -4.42 10.64
C ASN A 147 -27.08 -3.16 11.47
N SER A 148 -26.13 -2.64 12.25
CA SER A 148 -26.32 -1.40 13.00
C SER A 148 -25.01 -0.65 13.19
N TRP A 149 -25.13 0.67 13.42
CA TRP A 149 -24.01 1.53 13.80
C TRP A 149 -23.77 1.48 15.29
N LEU A 150 -22.55 1.19 15.69
CA LEU A 150 -22.08 1.16 17.07
C LEU A 150 -21.08 2.27 17.33
N PRO A 151 -21.24 3.05 18.41
CA PRO A 151 -20.29 4.10 18.75
C PRO A 151 -19.00 3.51 19.30
N SER A 152 -17.86 4.08 18.93
CA SER A 152 -16.59 3.79 19.57
C SER A 152 -16.54 4.41 20.97
N PRO A 153 -15.91 3.76 21.96
CA PRO A 153 -15.65 4.36 23.27
C PRO A 153 -14.91 5.71 23.18
N LYS A 154 -13.99 5.85 22.25
CA LYS A 154 -13.25 7.11 22.01
C LYS A 154 -14.13 8.23 21.47
N GLY A 155 -15.21 7.91 20.75
CA GLY A 155 -16.15 8.88 20.18
C GLY A 155 -17.09 9.52 21.21
N GLY A 156 -17.25 8.89 22.39
CA GLY A 156 -18.05 9.40 23.49
C GLY A 156 -19.52 9.69 23.15
N THR A 157 -20.09 10.71 23.76
CA THR A 157 -21.50 11.11 23.55
C THR A 157 -21.78 11.56 22.11
N ARG A 158 -20.79 12.16 21.42
CA ARG A 158 -20.94 12.59 20.03
C ARG A 158 -21.22 11.40 19.11
N ALA A 159 -20.44 10.33 19.23
CA ALA A 159 -20.63 9.11 18.46
C ALA A 159 -21.97 8.42 18.76
N GLN A 160 -22.42 8.43 20.03
CA GLN A 160 -23.72 7.90 20.42
C GLN A 160 -24.87 8.63 19.71
N LEU A 161 -24.83 9.97 19.65
CA LEU A 161 -25.83 10.78 18.95
C LEU A 161 -25.87 10.50 17.45
N VAL A 162 -24.70 10.39 16.81
CA VAL A 162 -24.58 10.07 15.37
C VAL A 162 -25.12 8.68 15.09
N CYS A 163 -24.68 7.66 15.82
CA CYS A 163 -25.16 6.29 15.66
C CYS A 163 -26.66 6.17 15.88
N LYS A 164 -27.22 6.89 16.89
CA LYS A 164 -28.66 6.93 17.13
C LYS A 164 -29.42 7.44 15.91
N LEU A 165 -28.94 8.51 15.25
CA LEU A 165 -29.56 9.03 14.04
C LEU A 165 -29.44 8.04 12.89
N PHE A 166 -28.24 7.52 12.63
CA PHE A 166 -28.00 6.63 11.49
C PHE A 166 -28.80 5.33 11.59
N ASN A 167 -29.03 4.81 12.80
CA ASN A 167 -29.82 3.61 13.03
C ASN A 167 -31.34 3.80 12.82
N LEU A 168 -31.82 5.04 12.64
CA LEU A 168 -33.22 5.28 12.27
C LEU A 168 -33.51 4.96 10.79
N TYR A 169 -32.50 4.93 9.94
CA TYR A 169 -32.67 4.77 8.50
C TYR A 169 -32.50 3.30 8.07
N GLN A 170 -33.50 2.45 8.38
CA GLN A 170 -33.46 0.99 8.15
C GLN A 170 -33.09 0.62 6.70
N GLY A 171 -33.68 1.27 5.69
CA GLY A 171 -33.34 1.01 4.31
C GLY A 171 -31.88 1.28 3.97
N THR A 172 -31.24 2.25 4.63
CA THR A 172 -29.78 2.49 4.47
C THR A 172 -28.96 1.37 5.10
N LEU A 173 -29.38 0.88 6.28
CA LEU A 173 -28.67 -0.24 6.94
C LEU A 173 -28.73 -1.52 6.09
N GLU A 174 -29.87 -1.81 5.47
CA GLU A 174 -30.07 -2.96 4.57
C GLU A 174 -29.18 -2.84 3.32
N ILE A 175 -29.07 -1.64 2.72
CA ILE A 175 -28.20 -1.38 1.58
C ILE A 175 -26.72 -1.60 1.96
N ILE A 176 -26.28 -1.05 3.10
CA ILE A 176 -24.91 -1.25 3.59
C ILE A 176 -24.64 -2.75 3.80
N HIS A 177 -25.58 -3.44 4.46
CA HIS A 177 -25.45 -4.88 4.68
C HIS A 177 -25.29 -5.64 3.37
N LYS A 178 -26.14 -5.38 2.36
CA LYS A 178 -26.05 -5.99 1.03
C LYS A 178 -24.72 -5.69 0.34
N LEU A 179 -24.27 -4.43 0.40
CA LEU A 179 -22.97 -4.04 -0.18
C LEU A 179 -21.81 -4.83 0.43
N LEU A 180 -21.82 -5.03 1.75
CA LEU A 180 -20.75 -5.70 2.48
C LEU A 180 -20.80 -7.22 2.36
N SER A 181 -21.99 -7.82 2.38
CA SER A 181 -22.15 -9.29 2.42
C SER A 181 -22.24 -9.96 1.04
N ASP A 182 -22.61 -9.22 0.00
CA ASP A 182 -22.78 -9.75 -1.36
C ASP A 182 -21.93 -9.00 -2.40
N THR A 183 -22.14 -7.69 -2.54
CA THR A 183 -21.53 -6.93 -3.65
C THR A 183 -20.01 -6.85 -3.52
N CYS A 184 -19.48 -6.58 -2.31
CA CYS A 184 -18.05 -6.44 -2.08
C CYS A 184 -17.29 -7.75 -2.33
N PRO A 185 -17.62 -8.89 -1.71
CA PRO A 185 -16.88 -10.13 -1.97
C PRO A 185 -16.96 -10.54 -3.45
N ARG A 186 -18.10 -10.40 -4.10
CA ARG A 186 -18.25 -10.69 -5.53
C ARG A 186 -17.36 -9.78 -6.39
N PHE A 187 -17.28 -8.49 -6.05
CA PHE A 187 -16.41 -7.55 -6.75
C PHE A 187 -14.93 -7.89 -6.55
N VAL A 188 -14.52 -8.24 -5.34
CA VAL A 188 -13.13 -8.63 -5.04
C VAL A 188 -12.73 -9.89 -5.81
N LEU A 189 -13.57 -10.91 -5.83
CA LEU A 189 -13.33 -12.12 -6.65
C LEU A 189 -13.16 -11.78 -8.13
N GLY A 190 -13.97 -10.84 -8.65
CA GLY A 190 -13.83 -10.35 -10.01
C GLY A 190 -12.53 -9.58 -10.26
N LEU A 191 -12.06 -8.79 -9.28
CA LEU A 191 -10.76 -8.12 -9.35
C LEU A 191 -9.60 -9.11 -9.35
N LEU A 192 -9.66 -10.12 -8.49
CA LEU A 192 -8.63 -11.17 -8.39
C LEU A 192 -8.51 -12.00 -9.67
N ASP A 193 -9.65 -12.31 -10.30
CA ASP A 193 -9.67 -13.05 -11.57
C ASP A 193 -9.14 -12.18 -12.71
N ALA A 194 -9.68 -10.98 -12.90
CA ALA A 194 -9.27 -10.06 -13.96
C ALA A 194 -7.82 -9.57 -13.82
N GLY A 195 -7.35 -9.41 -12.58
CA GLY A 195 -6.00 -8.94 -12.25
C GLY A 195 -4.98 -10.05 -12.01
N LYS A 196 -5.36 -11.34 -12.19
CA LYS A 196 -4.54 -12.49 -11.81
C LYS A 196 -3.09 -12.42 -12.31
N ALA A 197 -2.89 -12.04 -13.57
CA ALA A 197 -1.55 -11.97 -14.16
C ALA A 197 -0.65 -10.93 -13.45
N ASP A 198 -1.20 -9.77 -13.10
CA ASP A 198 -0.47 -8.70 -12.41
C ASP A 198 -0.28 -9.01 -10.92
N LEU A 199 -1.33 -9.52 -10.25
CA LEU A 199 -1.32 -9.80 -8.81
C LEU A 199 -0.41 -10.98 -8.45
N GLN A 200 -0.30 -11.97 -9.34
CA GLN A 200 0.57 -13.14 -9.17
C GLN A 200 1.95 -12.96 -9.83
N ARG A 201 2.22 -11.78 -10.39
CA ARG A 201 3.53 -11.44 -10.94
C ARG A 201 4.62 -11.68 -9.90
N GLN A 202 5.73 -12.25 -10.31
CA GLN A 202 6.91 -12.43 -9.49
C GLN A 202 8.09 -11.69 -10.15
N VAL A 203 8.71 -10.75 -9.43
CA VAL A 203 9.90 -10.03 -9.89
C VAL A 203 11.01 -10.24 -8.88
N ARG A 204 12.16 -10.73 -9.37
CA ARG A 204 13.32 -11.03 -8.52
C ARG A 204 13.97 -9.75 -8.03
N PRO A 205 14.35 -9.67 -6.74
CA PRO A 205 15.14 -8.56 -6.22
C PRO A 205 16.55 -8.54 -6.78
N GLU A 206 17.09 -7.35 -6.94
CA GLU A 206 18.52 -7.08 -7.00
C GLU A 206 18.98 -6.63 -5.62
N ALA A 207 20.17 -7.08 -5.18
CA ALA A 207 20.67 -6.68 -3.87
C ALA A 207 22.16 -6.31 -3.96
N TRP A 208 22.59 -5.30 -3.18
CA TRP A 208 23.98 -4.86 -3.09
C TRP A 208 24.29 -4.31 -1.70
N LEU A 209 25.59 -4.26 -1.36
CA LEU A 209 26.07 -3.75 -0.08
C LEU A 209 26.70 -2.37 -0.23
N SER A 210 26.55 -1.54 0.78
CA SER A 210 27.26 -0.26 0.90
C SER A 210 27.56 0.08 2.36
N SER A 211 28.40 1.08 2.57
CA SER A 211 28.63 1.67 3.89
C SER A 211 27.72 2.88 4.09
N GLY A 212 27.08 3.00 5.25
CA GLY A 212 26.43 4.22 5.69
C GLY A 212 27.40 5.16 6.43
N PRO A 213 26.94 6.32 6.91
CA PRO A 213 27.71 7.18 7.80
C PRO A 213 28.03 6.45 9.09
N ASN A 214 29.29 6.50 9.55
CA ASN A 214 29.73 5.82 10.76
C ASN A 214 28.98 6.41 11.98
N PRO A 215 28.30 5.57 12.77
CA PRO A 215 27.50 6.05 13.90
C PRO A 215 28.38 6.57 15.05
N SER A 216 29.59 6.03 15.20
CA SER A 216 30.59 6.46 16.21
C SER A 216 32.01 6.07 15.78
N PRO A 217 33.08 6.64 16.39
CA PRO A 217 34.44 6.22 16.13
C PRO A 217 34.65 4.74 16.40
N GLY A 218 35.24 4.02 15.44
CA GLY A 218 35.48 2.60 15.51
C GLY A 218 34.29 1.71 15.17
N HIS A 219 33.15 2.28 14.76
CA HIS A 219 31.97 1.57 14.28
C HIS A 219 31.77 1.77 12.78
N LEU A 220 31.13 0.79 12.14
CA LEU A 220 30.73 0.81 10.75
C LEU A 220 29.23 0.59 10.66
N MET A 221 28.55 1.39 9.84
CA MET A 221 27.17 1.11 9.45
C MET A 221 27.18 0.32 8.14
N LEU A 222 26.85 -0.95 8.25
CA LEU A 222 26.67 -1.82 7.09
C LEU A 222 25.27 -1.61 6.53
N VAL A 223 25.14 -1.51 5.20
CA VAL A 223 23.87 -1.29 4.53
C VAL A 223 23.67 -2.34 3.45
N CYS A 224 22.54 -3.05 3.54
CA CYS A 224 22.05 -3.94 2.52
C CYS A 224 20.89 -3.26 1.81
N HIS A 225 21.00 -3.12 0.49
CA HIS A 225 19.97 -2.58 -0.38
C HIS A 225 19.32 -3.73 -1.14
N VAL A 226 18.01 -3.74 -1.20
CA VAL A 226 17.22 -4.71 -1.95
C VAL A 226 16.19 -3.96 -2.79
N SER A 227 16.20 -4.14 -4.10
CA SER A 227 15.45 -3.31 -5.04
C SER A 227 14.77 -4.13 -6.12
N GLY A 228 13.67 -3.61 -6.65
CA GLY A 228 13.02 -4.15 -7.85
C GLY A 228 12.19 -5.40 -7.62
N PHE A 229 11.85 -5.77 -6.37
CA PHE A 229 11.10 -6.98 -6.07
C PHE A 229 9.59 -6.78 -6.11
N TYR A 230 8.87 -7.84 -6.45
CA TYR A 230 7.42 -7.95 -6.35
C TYR A 230 7.03 -9.43 -6.18
N PRO A 231 6.08 -9.76 -5.29
CA PRO A 231 5.27 -8.91 -4.43
C PRO A 231 6.05 -8.29 -3.25
N LYS A 232 5.38 -7.50 -2.41
CA LYS A 232 5.99 -6.75 -1.31
C LYS A 232 6.54 -7.59 -0.17
N PRO A 233 5.94 -8.72 0.27
CA PRO A 233 6.50 -9.53 1.35
C PRO A 233 7.92 -9.98 1.02
N ILE A 234 8.87 -9.63 1.90
CA ILE A 234 10.29 -9.96 1.77
C ILE A 234 10.91 -10.11 3.15
N TRP A 235 11.90 -10.98 3.26
CA TRP A 235 12.71 -11.14 4.47
C TRP A 235 14.15 -10.81 4.14
N VAL A 236 14.73 -9.87 4.89
CA VAL A 236 16.13 -9.43 4.73
C VAL A 236 16.76 -9.32 6.10
N MET A 237 17.91 -9.96 6.30
CA MET A 237 18.57 -10.02 7.60
C MET A 237 20.10 -10.01 7.45
N TRP A 238 20.78 -9.32 8.36
CA TRP A 238 22.21 -9.47 8.55
C TRP A 238 22.49 -10.74 9.33
N MET A 239 23.39 -11.55 8.82
CA MET A 239 23.71 -12.89 9.32
C MET A 239 25.19 -13.02 9.66
N ARG A 240 25.50 -13.87 10.64
CA ARG A 240 26.84 -14.41 10.86
C ARG A 240 26.75 -15.94 10.81
N GLY A 241 27.14 -16.52 9.69
CA GLY A 241 26.76 -17.90 9.37
C GLY A 241 25.24 -18.04 9.33
N GLU A 242 24.68 -18.94 10.15
CA GLU A 242 23.22 -19.14 10.27
C GLU A 242 22.57 -18.31 11.41
N GLN A 243 23.34 -17.43 12.08
CA GLN A 243 22.81 -16.64 13.19
C GLN A 243 22.38 -15.26 12.72
N GLU A 244 21.12 -14.92 12.95
CA GLU A 244 20.58 -13.58 12.75
C GLU A 244 21.24 -12.56 13.68
N GLN A 245 21.56 -11.39 13.15
CA GLN A 245 22.16 -10.33 13.95
C GLN A 245 21.06 -9.45 14.57
N PRO A 246 20.90 -9.49 15.91
CA PRO A 246 19.77 -8.83 16.59
C PRO A 246 19.79 -7.29 16.48
N GLY A 247 20.94 -6.70 16.11
CA GLY A 247 21.07 -5.27 15.84
C GLY A 247 20.60 -4.84 14.43
N THR A 248 20.11 -5.77 13.62
CA THR A 248 19.59 -5.46 12.27
C THR A 248 18.39 -4.50 12.34
N GLN A 249 18.48 -3.38 11.64
CA GLN A 249 17.42 -2.38 11.56
C GLN A 249 16.79 -2.41 10.16
N GLN A 250 15.48 -2.69 10.14
CA GLN A 250 14.67 -2.67 8.92
C GLN A 250 14.25 -1.24 8.62
N GLY A 251 14.47 -0.76 7.40
CA GLY A 251 13.86 0.48 6.90
C GLY A 251 12.43 0.27 6.44
N ASP A 252 11.81 1.36 5.96
CA ASP A 252 10.51 1.25 5.31
C ASP A 252 10.66 0.63 3.92
N ILE A 253 9.66 -0.18 3.52
CA ILE A 253 9.56 -0.67 2.15
C ILE A 253 8.97 0.44 1.29
N LEU A 254 9.75 0.96 0.35
CA LEU A 254 9.42 2.11 -0.49
C LEU A 254 8.99 1.66 -1.90
N PRO A 255 7.98 2.30 -2.52
CA PRO A 255 7.54 1.95 -3.86
C PRO A 255 8.41 2.59 -4.95
N HIS A 256 8.65 1.85 -6.03
CA HIS A 256 9.12 2.39 -7.30
C HIS A 256 7.95 2.76 -8.21
N ALA A 257 8.21 3.61 -9.21
CA ALA A 257 7.19 4.05 -10.17
C ALA A 257 6.63 2.91 -11.06
N ASP A 258 7.37 1.83 -11.23
CA ASP A 258 7.00 0.63 -12.00
C ASP A 258 6.20 -0.41 -11.19
N GLY A 259 5.89 -0.09 -9.93
CA GLY A 259 5.15 -0.96 -9.02
C GLY A 259 5.98 -2.05 -8.34
N THR A 260 7.31 -1.99 -8.43
CA THR A 260 8.22 -2.80 -7.61
C THR A 260 8.59 -2.08 -6.32
N TRP A 261 9.30 -2.75 -5.44
CA TRP A 261 9.61 -2.27 -4.11
C TRP A 261 11.11 -2.16 -3.85
N TYR A 262 11.46 -1.34 -2.87
CA TYR A 262 12.80 -1.14 -2.37
C TYR A 262 12.83 -1.24 -0.85
N LEU A 263 13.85 -1.92 -0.31
CA LEU A 263 14.11 -2.02 1.11
C LEU A 263 15.60 -1.75 1.40
N ARG A 264 15.85 -1.01 2.48
CA ARG A 264 17.18 -0.76 3.02
C ARG A 264 17.26 -1.34 4.42
N VAL A 265 18.26 -2.20 4.67
CA VAL A 265 18.47 -2.86 5.96
C VAL A 265 19.87 -2.55 6.47
N THR A 266 19.99 -2.10 7.71
CA THR A 266 21.27 -1.65 8.27
C THR A 266 21.67 -2.44 9.50
N LEU A 267 22.98 -2.49 9.73
CA LEU A 267 23.58 -3.04 10.94
C LEU A 267 24.75 -2.17 11.39
N ASP A 268 24.74 -1.74 12.66
CA ASP A 268 25.84 -1.04 13.30
C ASP A 268 26.72 -2.06 14.02
N VAL A 269 28.01 -2.10 13.67
CA VAL A 269 28.97 -3.05 14.23
C VAL A 269 30.30 -2.38 14.50
N ALA A 270 31.05 -2.89 15.48
CA ALA A 270 32.45 -2.52 15.63
C ALA A 270 33.26 -2.91 14.38
N ALA A 271 34.16 -2.05 13.93
CA ALA A 271 34.88 -2.25 12.66
C ALA A 271 35.61 -3.59 12.59
N GLY A 272 36.14 -4.10 13.71
CA GLY A 272 36.78 -5.41 13.82
C GLY A 272 35.83 -6.61 13.73
N GLU A 273 34.51 -6.37 13.90
CA GLU A 273 33.47 -7.43 13.88
C GLU A 273 32.74 -7.52 12.55
N ALA A 274 33.03 -6.65 11.60
CA ALA A 274 32.35 -6.63 10.28
C ALA A 274 32.71 -7.85 9.41
N SER A 275 33.88 -8.45 9.61
CA SER A 275 34.32 -9.64 8.86
C SER A 275 33.40 -10.84 9.15
N GLY A 276 33.06 -11.61 8.10
CA GLY A 276 32.21 -12.81 8.19
C GLY A 276 30.71 -12.51 8.34
N LEU A 277 30.29 -11.24 8.22
CA LEU A 277 28.87 -10.87 8.12
C LEU A 277 28.39 -10.99 6.67
N SER A 278 27.14 -11.36 6.51
CA SER A 278 26.46 -11.40 5.21
C SER A 278 25.04 -10.84 5.34
N CYS A 279 24.53 -10.27 4.25
CA CYS A 279 23.12 -9.96 4.10
C CYS A 279 22.44 -11.12 3.37
N ARG A 280 21.37 -11.67 3.97
CA ARG A 280 20.57 -12.75 3.37
C ARG A 280 19.19 -12.19 3.01
N VAL A 281 18.75 -12.48 1.79
CA VAL A 281 17.45 -12.05 1.25
C VAL A 281 16.66 -13.28 0.86
N LYS A 282 15.43 -13.39 1.39
CA LYS A 282 14.43 -14.40 1.00
C LYS A 282 13.22 -13.72 0.37
N HIS A 283 12.78 -14.22 -0.77
CA HIS A 283 11.63 -13.69 -1.48
C HIS A 283 10.97 -14.79 -2.32
N SER A 284 9.63 -14.74 -2.46
CA SER A 284 8.88 -15.76 -3.21
C SER A 284 9.37 -15.99 -4.63
N SER A 285 9.86 -14.94 -5.31
CA SER A 285 10.41 -15.03 -6.67
C SER A 285 11.75 -15.76 -6.77
N LEU A 286 12.42 -16.00 -5.65
CA LEU A 286 13.72 -16.69 -5.61
C LEU A 286 13.56 -18.21 -5.47
N GLY A 287 12.36 -18.69 -5.10
CA GLY A 287 12.15 -20.09 -4.73
C GLY A 287 13.00 -20.46 -3.51
N ASP A 288 13.73 -21.59 -3.59
CA ASP A 288 14.60 -22.07 -2.52
C ASP A 288 16.03 -21.47 -2.54
N GLN A 289 16.29 -20.49 -3.42
CA GLN A 289 17.61 -19.88 -3.58
C GLN A 289 17.64 -18.48 -2.95
N ASP A 290 18.16 -18.37 -1.71
CA ASP A 290 18.39 -17.07 -1.09
C ASP A 290 19.48 -16.29 -1.83
N ILE A 291 19.38 -14.95 -1.81
CA ILE A 291 20.51 -14.08 -2.18
C ILE A 291 21.35 -13.91 -0.89
N ILE A 292 22.67 -14.19 -0.97
CA ILE A 292 23.60 -14.03 0.14
C ILE A 292 24.76 -13.17 -0.34
N LEU A 293 24.96 -12.01 0.30
CA LEU A 293 26.02 -11.06 -0.02
C LEU A 293 26.97 -10.94 1.19
N TYR A 294 28.22 -11.31 1.00
CA TYR A 294 29.22 -11.27 2.08
C TYR A 294 29.89 -9.90 2.18
N TRP A 295 30.00 -9.37 3.39
CA TRP A 295 30.69 -8.12 3.63
C TRP A 295 32.19 -8.25 3.39
N GLY A 296 32.74 -7.38 2.53
CA GLY A 296 34.17 -7.36 2.20
C GLY A 296 34.59 -8.23 1.03
N GLU A 297 33.71 -9.06 0.47
CA GLU A 297 33.94 -9.66 -0.84
C GLU A 297 33.74 -8.60 -1.92
N LYS A 298 34.80 -8.25 -2.65
CA LYS A 298 34.69 -7.50 -3.88
C LYS A 298 33.97 -8.41 -4.88
N GLU A 299 32.89 -7.93 -5.47
CA GLU A 299 32.36 -8.53 -6.70
C GLU A 299 33.54 -8.69 -7.66
N LEU A 300 33.86 -9.94 -8.00
CA LEU A 300 34.71 -10.27 -9.13
C LEU A 300 33.89 -9.87 -10.36
N GLY A 301 33.96 -8.55 -10.67
CA GLY A 301 33.24 -7.94 -11.77
C GLY A 301 33.63 -8.62 -13.08
N MET A 302 32.66 -8.81 -13.92
CA MET A 302 32.85 -8.96 -15.34
C MET A 302 33.74 -7.80 -15.85
N GLU A 303 35.03 -8.05 -15.95
CA GLU A 303 35.91 -7.26 -16.85
C GLU A 303 35.38 -7.46 -18.27
N GLY A 304 34.56 -6.51 -18.72
CA GLY A 304 34.27 -6.35 -20.13
C GLY A 304 35.59 -5.99 -20.82
N ASP A 305 36.06 -6.88 -21.72
CA ASP A 305 37.09 -6.60 -22.68
C ASP A 305 36.80 -5.28 -23.41
N GLY A 306 37.40 -4.20 -22.94
CA GLY A 306 37.50 -2.95 -23.67
C GLY A 306 38.59 -3.11 -24.76
N PRO A 307 38.36 -2.64 -25.99
CA PRO A 307 39.38 -2.76 -27.05
C PRO A 307 40.63 -1.95 -26.70
N GLN A 308 41.77 -2.63 -26.69
CA GLN A 308 43.09 -2.03 -26.60
C GLN A 308 43.28 -1.06 -27.78
N ALA A 309 43.31 0.23 -27.52
CA ALA A 309 43.80 1.23 -28.44
C ALA A 309 45.33 1.19 -28.41
N GLY A 310 45.89 0.65 -29.49
CA GLY A 310 47.34 0.70 -29.80
C GLY A 310 47.82 2.13 -29.91
N GLY A 311 49.00 2.33 -29.36
CA GLY A 311 49.67 3.60 -29.27
C GLY A 311 50.25 4.11 -30.59
N SER A 312 50.71 5.28 -30.48
CA SER A 312 51.85 5.99 -31.06
C SER A 312 51.48 7.31 -31.73
N GLY A 313 52.13 8.32 -31.30
CA GLY A 313 52.77 9.32 -32.14
C GLY A 313 52.19 10.70 -32.21
N ASP A 314 52.92 11.52 -31.51
CA ASP A 314 53.41 12.83 -32.02
C ASP A 314 52.45 14.04 -32.05
N GLY A 315 53.04 15.05 -31.49
CA GLY A 315 52.72 16.42 -31.26
C GLY A 315 52.02 17.19 -32.36
N ASP A 316 51.23 18.14 -31.99
CA ASP A 316 51.56 19.54 -32.30
C ASP A 316 50.59 20.51 -31.56
N ARG A 317 51.20 21.56 -31.07
CA ARG A 317 50.64 22.82 -30.63
C ARG A 317 49.79 23.42 -31.73
N ILE A 318 48.68 24.11 -31.42
CA ILE A 318 48.41 25.49 -31.90
C ILE A 318 47.04 26.01 -31.34
N THR A 319 47.17 27.11 -30.61
CA THR A 319 46.39 28.38 -30.55
C THR A 319 44.89 28.40 -30.31
N ARG A 320 44.61 29.20 -29.28
CA ARG A 320 43.36 29.92 -28.95
C ARG A 320 42.72 30.58 -30.18
N GLN A 321 41.39 30.53 -30.25
CA GLN A 321 40.59 31.70 -30.63
C GLN A 321 39.25 31.74 -29.92
N ASN A 322 38.98 32.92 -29.36
CA ASN A 322 37.77 33.40 -28.77
C ASN A 322 36.65 33.58 -29.83
N GLY A 323 35.43 33.39 -29.44
CA GLY A 323 34.26 33.85 -30.21
C GLY A 323 32.96 33.36 -29.62
N GLY A 324 32.31 34.15 -28.81
CA GLY A 324 31.13 34.87 -29.22
C GLY A 324 29.84 34.33 -28.55
N VAL A 325 29.46 35.02 -27.53
CA VAL A 325 28.15 35.00 -26.82
C VAL A 325 26.98 35.16 -27.80
N SER A 326 25.96 34.28 -27.74
CA SER A 326 24.62 34.66 -28.17
C SER A 326 23.59 34.01 -27.24
N GLY A 327 23.01 34.85 -26.39
CA GLY A 327 21.93 34.51 -25.48
C GLY A 327 20.62 34.28 -26.25
N ARG A 328 19.90 33.22 -25.87
CA ARG A 328 18.47 33.11 -26.15
C ARG A 328 17.72 33.05 -24.81
N LYS A 329 16.89 34.06 -24.60
CA LYS A 329 15.92 34.19 -23.51
C LYS A 329 14.83 33.11 -23.62
N PRO A 330 14.32 32.57 -22.50
CA PRO A 330 13.16 31.69 -22.55
C PRO A 330 11.88 32.48 -22.76
N HIS A 331 11.06 32.01 -23.71
CA HIS A 331 9.72 32.50 -23.97
C HIS A 331 8.78 32.08 -22.84
N THR A 332 8.24 33.04 -22.12
CA THR A 332 7.07 32.91 -21.24
C THR A 332 5.83 32.66 -22.10
N ARG A 333 5.23 31.50 -21.96
CA ARG A 333 3.93 31.16 -22.53
C ARG A 333 2.84 31.75 -21.64
N ARG A 334 2.19 32.81 -22.14
CA ARG A 334 0.98 33.41 -21.55
C ARG A 334 -0.17 32.41 -21.59
N ASP A 335 -0.72 32.11 -20.43
CA ASP A 335 -2.01 31.48 -20.22
C ASP A 335 -3.12 32.33 -20.81
N ARG A 336 -3.82 31.82 -21.81
CA ARG A 336 -5.09 32.37 -22.28
C ARG A 336 -6.22 31.66 -21.54
N ARG A 337 -6.77 32.28 -20.53
CA ARG A 337 -8.08 31.96 -20.00
C ARG A 337 -9.11 32.19 -21.13
N ARG A 338 -9.80 31.14 -21.51
CA ARG A 338 -11.06 31.27 -22.27
C ARG A 338 -12.19 31.34 -21.26
N GLU A 339 -12.74 32.50 -21.10
CA GLU A 339 -14.05 32.74 -20.49
C GLU A 339 -15.09 32.11 -21.40
N CYS A 340 -15.84 31.13 -20.88
CA CYS A 340 -17.04 30.62 -21.56
C CYS A 340 -18.24 31.23 -20.86
N TRP A 341 -18.93 32.11 -21.57
CA TRP A 341 -20.18 32.74 -21.16
C TRP A 341 -21.29 31.68 -21.15
N ILE A 342 -21.96 31.55 -20.04
CA ILE A 342 -23.23 30.82 -19.93
C ILE A 342 -24.33 31.83 -20.31
N GLN A 343 -25.01 31.57 -21.42
CA GLN A 343 -26.30 32.19 -21.72
C GLN A 343 -27.37 31.51 -20.88
N GLU A 344 -28.01 32.31 -20.04
CA GLU A 344 -29.29 31.99 -19.43
C GLU A 344 -30.34 31.94 -20.56
N GLY A 345 -31.06 30.83 -20.65
CA GLY A 345 -32.28 30.67 -21.41
C GLY A 345 -33.42 30.43 -20.44
N GLU A 346 -34.27 31.48 -20.28
CA GLU A 346 -35.59 31.37 -19.69
C GLU A 346 -36.49 30.52 -20.63
N GLU A 347 -37.15 29.50 -20.06
CA GLU A 347 -38.59 29.20 -20.15
C GLU A 347 -38.95 28.08 -19.20
#